data_66fab68a94c0e58beac096bcd550833e
#
_entry.id   66fab68a94c0e58beac096bcd550833e
#
_cell.length_a   1.000
_cell.length_b   1.000
_cell.length_c   1.000
_cell.angle_alpha   90.00
_cell.angle_beta   90.00
_cell.angle_gamma   90.00
#
_symmetry.space_group_name_H-M   'P 1'
#
loop_
_entity.id
_entity.type
_entity.pdbx_description
1 polymer ?
#
loop_
_entity_poly.entity_id
_entity_poly.type
_entity_poly.pdbx_seq_one_letter_code
_entity_poly.pdbx_strand_id
1 'polypeptide(L)'
;NEWDNNKNKVVHRPDKDELNKRIAVLCAKADQIVSKSYSDDNFNFNSITKLYQGERAEEMDFPTYCEQRTLKRRVSESTKTRYRVFTRFLRSWGKIVSFADLTVANVRAMDEYLHTREIGQSTIYNYHKYLKLFINDAVIDNLVQENPYRRLSFKISRGDKKYVDCLTVEQFDAVRNLTVSTAHLCKARDLFLFQCYTGLAYADLMAFDFNECDLIDGKYFYHDRRAKTDVDFVLQLLPQAVDILAKYKNKLPTLSNQRYNDYLKVIGSMIGVDGLHSHMGRATAATMFISKGMPINVVSKVLGHTNLRQTQRYARTLSRDVRSAFNNIEDKF
;
A
#
# COMPACT_ATOMS: atom_id res chain seq x y z
N ASN A 1 -29.25 -5.08 -39.17
CA ASN A 1 -29.23 -6.06 -38.09
C ASN A 1 -28.16 -7.11 -38.38
N GLU A 2 -27.19 -7.22 -37.48
CA GLU A 2 -26.09 -8.20 -37.60
C GLU A 2 -26.53 -9.63 -37.14
N TRP A 3 -27.69 -9.75 -36.53
CA TRP A 3 -28.27 -11.00 -36.02
C TRP A 3 -29.54 -11.39 -36.77
N ASP A 4 -29.60 -12.63 -37.21
CA ASP A 4 -30.80 -13.26 -37.82
C ASP A 4 -31.55 -14.10 -36.77
N ASN A 5 -32.70 -13.63 -36.33
CA ASN A 5 -33.52 -14.28 -35.31
C ASN A 5 -34.07 -15.62 -35.78
N ASN A 6 -34.32 -15.82 -37.09
CA ASN A 6 -34.86 -17.06 -37.61
C ASN A 6 -33.79 -18.16 -37.69
N LYS A 7 -32.57 -17.80 -37.95
CA LYS A 7 -31.43 -18.71 -38.05
C LYS A 7 -30.62 -18.81 -36.76
N ASN A 8 -30.91 -17.95 -35.78
CA ASN A 8 -30.11 -17.79 -34.55
C ASN A 8 -28.60 -17.68 -34.80
N LYS A 9 -28.24 -16.82 -35.76
CA LYS A 9 -26.86 -16.66 -36.25
C LYS A 9 -26.51 -15.20 -36.55
N VAL A 10 -25.24 -14.88 -36.41
CA VAL A 10 -24.67 -13.62 -36.91
C VAL A 10 -24.51 -13.72 -38.44
N VAL A 11 -25.01 -12.75 -39.20
CA VAL A 11 -25.08 -12.84 -40.68
C VAL A 11 -24.29 -11.75 -41.42
N HIS A 12 -24.22 -10.54 -40.93
CA HIS A 12 -23.67 -9.40 -41.66
C HIS A 12 -22.38 -8.84 -41.04
N ARG A 13 -21.44 -9.74 -40.65
CA ARG A 13 -20.14 -9.33 -40.10
C ARG A 13 -18.99 -10.09 -40.77
N PRO A 14 -17.80 -9.47 -40.90
CA PRO A 14 -16.61 -10.15 -41.45
C PRO A 14 -16.16 -11.37 -40.61
N ASP A 15 -16.37 -11.32 -39.29
CA ASP A 15 -16.00 -12.34 -38.31
C ASP A 15 -17.15 -13.30 -37.94
N LYS A 16 -18.22 -13.33 -38.76
CA LYS A 16 -19.45 -14.10 -38.48
C LYS A 16 -19.21 -15.58 -38.21
N ASP A 17 -18.29 -16.20 -38.95
CA ASP A 17 -18.05 -17.66 -38.83
C ASP A 17 -17.37 -17.99 -37.50
N GLU A 18 -16.44 -17.16 -37.03
CA GLU A 18 -15.80 -17.32 -35.74
C GLU A 18 -16.79 -17.06 -34.59
N LEU A 19 -17.61 -15.99 -34.69
CA LEU A 19 -18.65 -15.71 -33.72
C LEU A 19 -19.70 -16.82 -33.64
N ASN A 20 -20.15 -17.34 -34.79
CA ASN A 20 -21.13 -18.41 -34.82
C ASN A 20 -20.56 -19.72 -34.24
N LYS A 21 -19.27 -20.03 -34.44
CA LYS A 21 -18.61 -21.16 -33.75
C LYS A 21 -18.57 -20.95 -32.23
N ARG A 22 -18.26 -19.76 -31.76
CA ARG A 22 -18.27 -19.46 -30.32
C ARG A 22 -19.67 -19.56 -29.72
N ILE A 23 -20.68 -19.07 -30.43
CA ILE A 23 -22.10 -19.19 -30.03
C ILE A 23 -22.52 -20.67 -29.95
N ALA A 24 -22.17 -21.48 -30.95
CA ALA A 24 -22.48 -22.90 -30.94
C ALA A 24 -21.85 -23.65 -29.76
N VAL A 25 -20.60 -23.35 -29.41
CA VAL A 25 -19.92 -23.90 -28.23
C VAL A 25 -20.63 -23.49 -26.94
N LEU A 26 -21.04 -22.22 -26.81
CA LEU A 26 -21.76 -21.73 -25.64
C LEU A 26 -23.15 -22.37 -25.51
N CYS A 27 -23.87 -22.54 -26.61
CA CYS A 27 -25.16 -23.24 -26.61
C CYS A 27 -25.00 -24.70 -26.20
N ALA A 28 -24.03 -25.42 -26.77
CA ALA A 28 -23.76 -26.82 -26.39
C ALA A 28 -23.41 -26.97 -24.90
N LYS A 29 -22.63 -26.05 -24.36
CA LYS A 29 -22.34 -26.03 -22.92
C LYS A 29 -23.60 -25.76 -22.09
N ALA A 30 -24.45 -24.80 -22.51
CA ALA A 30 -25.70 -24.51 -21.83
C ALA A 30 -26.62 -25.75 -21.82
N ASP A 31 -26.72 -26.44 -22.95
CA ASP A 31 -27.49 -27.67 -23.07
C ASP A 31 -26.97 -28.79 -22.15
N GLN A 32 -25.66 -28.97 -22.03
CA GLN A 32 -25.09 -29.92 -21.08
C GLN A 32 -25.41 -29.56 -19.62
N ILE A 33 -25.33 -28.29 -19.26
CA ILE A 33 -25.63 -27.81 -17.91
C ILE A 33 -27.12 -28.03 -17.60
N VAL A 34 -27.99 -27.69 -18.55
CA VAL A 34 -29.42 -27.91 -18.43
C VAL A 34 -29.72 -29.40 -18.28
N SER A 35 -29.13 -30.25 -19.11
CA SER A 35 -29.29 -31.71 -19.03
C SER A 35 -28.85 -32.30 -17.70
N LYS A 36 -27.69 -31.85 -17.16
CA LYS A 36 -27.23 -32.24 -15.82
C LYS A 36 -28.17 -31.77 -14.72
N SER A 37 -28.74 -30.58 -14.85
CA SER A 37 -29.65 -30.05 -13.83
C SER A 37 -31.02 -30.67 -13.86
N TYR A 38 -31.50 -31.21 -15.02
CA TYR A 38 -32.74 -31.96 -15.12
C TYR A 38 -32.67 -33.34 -14.44
N SER A 39 -31.49 -33.91 -14.25
CA SER A 39 -31.29 -35.16 -13.52
C SER A 39 -31.33 -34.99 -12.00
N ASP A 40 -31.32 -33.74 -11.47
CA ASP A 40 -31.48 -33.42 -10.06
C ASP A 40 -32.93 -32.97 -9.77
N ASP A 41 -33.59 -33.59 -8.81
CA ASP A 41 -35.01 -33.30 -8.43
C ASP A 41 -35.23 -31.83 -7.94
N ASN A 42 -34.21 -31.01 -7.91
CA ASN A 42 -34.21 -29.59 -7.50
C ASN A 42 -33.89 -28.62 -8.64
N PHE A 43 -34.50 -28.80 -9.81
CA PHE A 43 -34.31 -27.89 -10.94
C PHE A 43 -34.77 -26.46 -10.62
N ASN A 44 -33.84 -25.51 -10.60
CA ASN A 44 -34.15 -24.08 -10.55
C ASN A 44 -33.04 -23.27 -11.27
N PHE A 45 -33.41 -22.05 -11.66
CA PHE A 45 -32.46 -21.16 -12.41
C PHE A 45 -31.14 -20.89 -11.67
N ASN A 46 -31.18 -20.86 -10.34
CA ASN A 46 -29.99 -20.69 -9.52
C ASN A 46 -29.03 -21.90 -9.57
N SER A 47 -29.57 -23.12 -9.77
CA SER A 47 -28.78 -24.35 -9.96
C SER A 47 -28.02 -24.32 -11.28
N ILE A 48 -28.68 -23.89 -12.37
CA ILE A 48 -28.06 -23.73 -13.69
C ILE A 48 -26.93 -22.70 -13.62
N THR A 49 -27.19 -21.55 -13.01
CA THR A 49 -26.19 -20.50 -12.83
C THR A 49 -24.97 -21.00 -12.03
N LYS A 50 -25.21 -21.79 -10.98
CA LYS A 50 -24.14 -22.38 -10.16
C LYS A 50 -23.32 -23.41 -10.95
N LEU A 51 -23.94 -24.27 -11.74
CA LEU A 51 -23.25 -25.24 -12.59
C LEU A 51 -22.41 -24.54 -13.67
N TYR A 52 -22.99 -23.54 -14.35
CA TYR A 52 -22.27 -22.75 -15.36
C TYR A 52 -21.06 -22.00 -14.76
N GLN A 53 -21.21 -21.47 -13.55
CA GLN A 53 -20.12 -20.81 -12.84
C GLN A 53 -19.07 -21.80 -12.33
N GLY A 54 -19.48 -23.02 -11.92
CA GLY A 54 -18.59 -24.12 -11.55
C GLY A 54 -17.71 -24.56 -12.71
N GLU A 55 -18.29 -24.78 -13.91
CA GLU A 55 -17.50 -25.13 -15.11
C GLU A 55 -16.52 -24.01 -15.51
N ARG A 56 -16.90 -22.74 -15.33
CA ARG A 56 -16.01 -21.60 -15.56
C ARG A 56 -14.87 -21.54 -14.55
N ALA A 57 -15.08 -22.05 -13.34
CA ALA A 57 -14.05 -22.18 -12.31
C ALA A 57 -13.06 -23.32 -12.66
N GLU A 58 -13.51 -24.37 -13.33
CA GLU A 58 -12.66 -25.46 -13.81
C GLU A 58 -11.76 -25.03 -14.98
N GLU A 59 -12.18 -24.06 -15.79
CA GLU A 59 -11.42 -23.56 -16.95
C GLU A 59 -10.35 -22.52 -16.58
N MET A 60 -10.43 -21.88 -15.40
CA MET A 60 -9.51 -20.80 -14.99
C MET A 60 -8.83 -21.13 -13.69
N ASP A 61 -7.50 -21.09 -13.67
CA ASP A 61 -6.75 -21.22 -12.44
C ASP A 61 -6.94 -20.00 -11.52
N PHE A 62 -6.87 -20.21 -10.20
CA PHE A 62 -7.06 -19.16 -9.20
C PHE A 62 -6.02 -18.03 -9.30
N PRO A 63 -4.72 -18.27 -9.56
CA PRO A 63 -3.77 -17.21 -9.82
C PRO A 63 -4.14 -16.33 -11.02
N THR A 64 -4.61 -16.89 -12.13
CA THR A 64 -5.10 -16.12 -13.29
C THR A 64 -6.33 -15.28 -12.93
N TYR A 65 -7.24 -15.83 -12.14
CA TYR A 65 -8.37 -15.07 -11.59
C TYR A 65 -7.88 -13.86 -10.77
N CYS A 66 -6.90 -14.05 -9.88
CA CYS A 66 -6.32 -12.95 -9.08
C CYS A 66 -5.72 -11.86 -9.98
N GLU A 67 -5.05 -12.22 -11.09
CA GLU A 67 -4.51 -11.26 -12.06
C GLU A 67 -5.61 -10.45 -12.73
N GLN A 68 -6.66 -11.11 -13.22
CA GLN A 68 -7.79 -10.45 -13.85
C GLN A 68 -8.52 -9.50 -12.89
N ARG A 69 -8.75 -9.94 -11.64
CA ARG A 69 -9.34 -9.09 -10.59
C ARG A 69 -8.44 -7.90 -10.24
N THR A 70 -7.12 -8.10 -10.22
CA THR A 70 -6.15 -7.03 -9.98
C THR A 70 -6.23 -5.94 -11.05
N LEU A 71 -6.37 -6.29 -12.32
CA LEU A 71 -6.51 -5.33 -13.41
C LEU A 71 -7.77 -4.47 -13.29
N LYS A 72 -8.90 -5.10 -12.91
CA LYS A 72 -10.21 -4.44 -12.77
C LYS A 72 -10.33 -3.57 -11.51
N ARG A 73 -9.45 -3.73 -10.50
CA ARG A 73 -9.54 -2.98 -9.24
C ARG A 73 -9.12 -1.53 -9.40
N ARG A 74 -9.94 -0.63 -8.84
CA ARG A 74 -9.64 0.81 -8.71
C ARG A 74 -8.75 1.05 -7.49
N VAL A 75 -7.47 0.71 -7.61
CA VAL A 75 -6.44 0.91 -6.58
C VAL A 75 -5.17 1.45 -7.23
N SER A 76 -4.26 2.03 -6.42
CA SER A 76 -2.99 2.55 -6.91
C SER A 76 -2.13 1.47 -7.57
N GLU A 77 -1.29 1.85 -8.53
CA GLU A 77 -0.36 0.92 -9.20
C GLU A 77 0.60 0.24 -8.21
N SER A 78 1.01 0.93 -7.15
CA SER A 78 1.81 0.31 -6.09
C SER A 78 1.06 -0.83 -5.37
N THR A 79 -0.26 -0.71 -5.22
CA THR A 79 -1.10 -1.78 -4.67
C THR A 79 -1.26 -2.92 -5.65
N LYS A 80 -1.49 -2.63 -6.94
CA LYS A 80 -1.55 -3.65 -8.00
C LYS A 80 -0.23 -4.42 -8.10
N THR A 81 0.90 -3.73 -7.99
CA THR A 81 2.23 -4.37 -7.99
C THR A 81 2.37 -5.38 -6.84
N ARG A 82 1.90 -5.04 -5.64
CA ARG A 82 1.89 -5.97 -4.49
C ARG A 82 1.00 -7.19 -4.75
N TYR A 83 -0.16 -7.01 -5.38
CA TYR A 83 -1.03 -8.13 -5.78
C TYR A 83 -0.36 -9.03 -6.82
N ARG A 84 0.33 -8.45 -7.82
CA ARG A 84 1.10 -9.23 -8.82
C ARG A 84 2.24 -10.03 -8.17
N VAL A 85 2.94 -9.45 -7.19
CA VAL A 85 3.97 -10.16 -6.40
C VAL A 85 3.36 -11.33 -5.64
N PHE A 86 2.22 -11.13 -4.99
CA PHE A 86 1.47 -12.18 -4.31
C PHE A 86 1.00 -13.27 -5.27
N THR A 87 0.43 -12.93 -6.43
CA THR A 87 0.00 -13.92 -7.43
C THR A 87 1.17 -14.73 -7.98
N ARG A 88 2.32 -14.09 -8.19
CA ARG A 88 3.56 -14.78 -8.58
C ARG A 88 4.03 -15.75 -7.50
N PHE A 89 3.90 -15.36 -6.23
CA PHE A 89 4.15 -16.27 -5.10
C PHE A 89 3.21 -17.48 -5.15
N LEU A 90 1.91 -17.32 -5.35
CA LEU A 90 0.96 -18.43 -5.46
C LEU A 90 1.36 -19.42 -6.55
N ARG A 91 1.75 -18.92 -7.74
CA ARG A 91 2.24 -19.76 -8.85
C ARG A 91 3.50 -20.52 -8.47
N SER A 92 4.46 -19.89 -7.82
CA SER A 92 5.71 -20.53 -7.41
C SER A 92 5.54 -21.55 -6.28
N TRP A 93 4.57 -21.32 -5.38
CA TRP A 93 4.26 -22.23 -4.28
C TRP A 93 3.46 -23.45 -4.76
N GLY A 94 2.56 -23.28 -5.71
CA GLY A 94 1.92 -24.35 -6.47
C GLY A 94 0.88 -25.20 -5.74
N LYS A 95 0.50 -24.89 -4.48
CA LYS A 95 -0.52 -25.65 -3.73
C LYS A 95 -1.93 -25.05 -3.81
N ILE A 96 -2.05 -23.85 -4.34
CA ILE A 96 -3.35 -23.20 -4.64
C ILE A 96 -3.34 -22.86 -6.12
N VAL A 97 -3.84 -23.77 -6.93
CA VAL A 97 -3.93 -23.65 -8.40
C VAL A 97 -5.39 -23.47 -8.83
N SER A 98 -6.29 -24.28 -8.33
CA SER A 98 -7.73 -24.24 -8.62
C SER A 98 -8.54 -23.61 -7.50
N PHE A 99 -9.79 -23.30 -7.74
CA PHE A 99 -10.72 -22.85 -6.69
C PHE A 99 -11.03 -23.96 -5.66
N ALA A 100 -10.93 -25.22 -6.04
CA ALA A 100 -11.09 -26.35 -5.12
C ALA A 100 -9.96 -26.43 -4.09
N ASP A 101 -8.79 -25.87 -4.38
CA ASP A 101 -7.65 -25.81 -3.46
C ASP A 101 -7.81 -24.77 -2.35
N LEU A 102 -8.85 -23.94 -2.42
CA LEU A 102 -9.13 -22.89 -1.43
C LEU A 102 -9.73 -23.48 -0.15
N THR A 103 -8.96 -24.31 0.52
CA THR A 103 -9.34 -25.04 1.73
C THR A 103 -8.65 -24.48 2.98
N VAL A 104 -9.20 -24.78 4.17
CA VAL A 104 -8.57 -24.45 5.45
C VAL A 104 -7.18 -25.11 5.55
N ALA A 105 -7.04 -26.33 5.03
CA ALA A 105 -5.77 -27.07 5.04
C ALA A 105 -4.69 -26.32 4.23
N ASN A 106 -5.00 -25.87 3.03
CA ASN A 106 -4.06 -25.13 2.20
C ASN A 106 -3.75 -23.72 2.75
N VAL A 107 -4.71 -23.06 3.40
CA VAL A 107 -4.42 -21.79 4.10
C VAL A 107 -3.45 -22.00 5.26
N ARG A 108 -3.58 -23.08 6.04
CA ARG A 108 -2.61 -23.46 7.09
C ARG A 108 -1.25 -23.80 6.49
N ALA A 109 -1.21 -24.63 5.46
CA ALA A 109 0.04 -25.00 4.78
C ALA A 109 0.75 -23.76 4.19
N MET A 110 0.01 -22.74 3.73
CA MET A 110 0.60 -21.47 3.30
C MET A 110 1.22 -20.71 4.48
N ASP A 111 0.54 -20.65 5.62
CA ASP A 111 1.06 -19.99 6.83
C ASP A 111 2.35 -20.65 7.29
N GLU A 112 2.35 -21.98 7.43
CA GLU A 112 3.53 -22.78 7.79
C GLU A 112 4.68 -22.54 6.81
N TYR A 113 4.42 -22.63 5.50
CA TYR A 113 5.43 -22.39 4.49
C TYR A 113 6.02 -20.98 4.55
N LEU A 114 5.18 -19.95 4.76
CA LEU A 114 5.65 -18.57 4.88
C LEU A 114 6.52 -18.37 6.12
N HIS A 115 6.26 -19.08 7.22
CA HIS A 115 7.10 -19.04 8.41
C HIS A 115 8.46 -19.77 8.25
N THR A 116 8.59 -20.69 7.30
CA THR A 116 9.90 -21.28 6.97
C THR A 116 10.77 -20.34 6.12
N ARG A 117 10.19 -19.25 5.59
CA ARG A 117 10.91 -18.26 4.79
C ARG A 117 11.44 -17.15 5.68
N GLU A 118 12.61 -16.62 5.34
CA GLU A 118 13.20 -15.44 6.04
C GLU A 118 12.47 -14.15 5.66
N ILE A 119 11.16 -14.09 5.90
CA ILE A 119 10.34 -12.91 5.64
C ILE A 119 9.68 -12.38 6.91
N GLY A 120 9.56 -11.06 7.01
CA GLY A 120 8.98 -10.44 8.20
C GLY A 120 7.48 -10.75 8.37
N GLN A 121 7.03 -10.85 9.63
CA GLN A 121 5.64 -11.13 10.01
C GLN A 121 4.60 -10.23 9.31
N SER A 122 4.93 -8.95 9.07
CA SER A 122 4.07 -8.03 8.33
C SER A 122 3.87 -8.45 6.87
N THR A 123 4.85 -9.11 6.25
CA THR A 123 4.75 -9.63 4.88
C THR A 123 3.86 -10.87 4.86
N ILE A 124 4.02 -11.78 5.83
CA ILE A 124 3.15 -12.95 6.02
C ILE A 124 1.70 -12.50 6.17
N TYR A 125 1.44 -11.54 7.07
CA TYR A 125 0.12 -10.96 7.25
C TYR A 125 -0.47 -10.38 5.96
N ASN A 126 0.34 -9.68 5.15
CA ASN A 126 -0.13 -9.10 3.89
C ASN A 126 -0.48 -10.19 2.87
N TYR A 127 0.25 -11.30 2.80
CA TYR A 127 -0.07 -12.42 1.92
C TYR A 127 -1.41 -13.05 2.27
N HIS A 128 -1.67 -13.29 3.56
CA HIS A 128 -2.98 -13.76 4.01
C HIS A 128 -4.10 -12.74 3.73
N LYS A 129 -3.82 -11.45 3.92
CA LYS A 129 -4.77 -10.38 3.59
C LYS A 129 -5.13 -10.39 2.10
N TYR A 130 -4.16 -10.62 1.22
CA TYR A 130 -4.41 -10.66 -0.22
C TYR A 130 -5.14 -11.93 -0.61
N LEU A 131 -4.76 -13.09 -0.08
CA LEU A 131 -5.48 -14.33 -0.31
C LEU A 131 -6.94 -14.22 0.12
N LYS A 132 -7.18 -13.76 1.36
CA LYS A 132 -8.54 -13.54 1.88
C LYS A 132 -9.36 -12.59 1.00
N LEU A 133 -8.73 -11.55 0.45
CA LEU A 133 -9.36 -10.58 -0.43
C LEU A 133 -9.85 -11.24 -1.73
N PHE A 134 -8.97 -12.00 -2.41
CA PHE A 134 -9.32 -12.65 -3.67
C PHE A 134 -10.30 -13.82 -3.48
N ILE A 135 -10.23 -14.53 -2.36
CA ILE A 135 -11.24 -15.53 -2.01
C ILE A 135 -12.60 -14.88 -1.78
N ASN A 136 -12.67 -13.73 -1.11
CA ASN A 136 -13.94 -13.01 -0.97
C ASN A 136 -14.52 -12.58 -2.33
N ASP A 137 -13.67 -12.15 -3.28
CA ASP A 137 -14.12 -11.88 -4.64
C ASP A 137 -14.68 -13.15 -5.30
N ALA A 138 -13.99 -14.29 -5.15
CA ALA A 138 -14.43 -15.57 -5.70
C ALA A 138 -15.76 -16.05 -5.07
N VAL A 139 -15.98 -15.76 -3.78
CA VAL A 139 -17.28 -16.03 -3.13
C VAL A 139 -18.38 -15.13 -3.71
N ILE A 140 -18.11 -13.85 -3.94
CA ILE A 140 -19.06 -12.92 -4.56
C ILE A 140 -19.38 -13.35 -6.00
N ASP A 141 -18.38 -13.84 -6.74
CA ASP A 141 -18.55 -14.35 -8.11
C ASP A 141 -19.15 -15.77 -8.12
N ASN A 142 -19.52 -16.35 -6.97
CA ASN A 142 -20.06 -17.71 -6.78
C ASN A 142 -19.15 -18.86 -7.28
N LEU A 143 -17.84 -18.61 -7.38
CA LEU A 143 -16.83 -19.63 -7.73
C LEU A 143 -16.40 -20.47 -6.54
N VAL A 144 -16.68 -19.99 -5.32
CA VAL A 144 -16.39 -20.65 -4.04
C VAL A 144 -17.57 -20.44 -3.11
N GLN A 145 -17.99 -21.45 -2.36
CA GLN A 145 -19.15 -21.36 -1.47
C GLN A 145 -18.91 -20.44 -0.28
N GLU A 146 -17.75 -20.56 0.35
CA GLU A 146 -17.38 -19.75 1.53
C GLU A 146 -15.87 -19.50 1.60
N ASN A 147 -15.51 -18.46 2.33
CA ASN A 147 -14.13 -18.16 2.57
C ASN A 147 -13.58 -19.03 3.71
N PRO A 148 -12.54 -19.90 3.49
CA PRO A 148 -11.97 -20.79 4.49
C PRO A 148 -11.39 -20.06 5.70
N TYR A 149 -11.07 -18.77 5.59
CA TYR A 149 -10.64 -17.94 6.71
C TYR A 149 -11.70 -17.80 7.82
N ARG A 150 -12.96 -18.08 7.55
CA ARG A 150 -14.03 -18.10 8.58
C ARG A 150 -13.88 -19.25 9.55
N ARG A 151 -13.28 -20.35 9.12
CA ARG A 151 -13.10 -21.60 9.90
C ARG A 151 -11.67 -21.75 10.47
N LEU A 152 -10.81 -20.74 10.32
CA LEU A 152 -9.47 -20.79 10.91
C LEU A 152 -9.55 -20.72 12.42
N SER A 153 -8.86 -21.63 13.09
CA SER A 153 -8.75 -21.70 14.56
C SER A 153 -7.74 -20.71 15.14
N PHE A 154 -6.94 -20.04 14.31
CA PHE A 154 -5.92 -19.08 14.74
C PHE A 154 -6.07 -17.73 14.05
N LYS A 155 -5.61 -16.68 14.74
CA LYS A 155 -5.58 -15.33 14.19
C LYS A 155 -4.22 -15.06 13.54
N ILE A 156 -4.24 -14.58 12.31
CA ILE A 156 -3.02 -14.15 11.64
C ILE A 156 -2.61 -12.80 12.20
N SER A 157 -1.52 -12.80 12.98
CA SER A 157 -0.98 -11.58 13.58
C SER A 157 -0.26 -10.71 12.57
N ARG A 158 -0.35 -9.41 12.76
CA ARG A 158 0.50 -8.44 12.05
C ARG A 158 1.95 -8.44 12.53
N GLY A 159 2.22 -9.12 13.63
CA GLY A 159 3.43 -8.96 14.41
C GLY A 159 3.37 -7.70 15.29
N ASP A 160 4.37 -7.55 16.15
CA ASP A 160 4.47 -6.41 17.04
C ASP A 160 4.61 -5.11 16.25
N LYS A 161 4.01 -4.05 16.78
CA LYS A 161 4.20 -2.72 16.22
C LYS A 161 5.65 -2.31 16.46
N LYS A 162 6.48 -2.39 15.43
CA LYS A 162 7.83 -1.81 15.50
C LYS A 162 7.71 -0.33 15.88
N TYR A 163 8.59 0.11 16.76
CA TYR A 163 8.80 1.53 16.98
C TYR A 163 9.13 2.19 15.65
N VAL A 164 8.72 3.45 15.49
CA VAL A 164 9.07 4.17 14.28
C VAL A 164 10.51 4.64 14.44
N ASP A 165 11.38 4.15 13.57
CA ASP A 165 12.78 4.55 13.58
C ASP A 165 12.85 6.05 13.24
N CYS A 166 13.42 6.83 14.15
CA CYS A 166 13.72 8.25 14.00
C CYS A 166 15.14 8.51 14.48
N LEU A 167 15.75 9.59 14.03
CA LEU A 167 17.08 9.99 14.50
C LEU A 167 17.00 10.55 15.92
N THR A 168 18.03 10.28 16.72
CA THR A 168 18.29 11.04 17.95
C THR A 168 18.75 12.46 17.61
N VAL A 169 18.82 13.35 18.60
CA VAL A 169 19.31 14.72 18.39
C VAL A 169 20.74 14.70 17.88
N GLU A 170 21.59 13.87 18.47
CA GLU A 170 23.01 13.72 18.08
C GLU A 170 23.15 13.19 16.65
N GLN A 171 22.35 12.20 16.28
CA GLN A 171 22.34 11.65 14.91
C GLN A 171 21.83 12.67 13.89
N PHE A 172 20.79 13.44 14.25
CA PHE A 172 20.29 14.52 13.41
C PHE A 172 21.36 15.59 13.20
N ASP A 173 22.05 16.02 14.28
CA ASP A 173 23.15 16.97 14.20
C ASP A 173 24.32 16.43 13.39
N ALA A 174 24.61 15.13 13.47
CA ALA A 174 25.60 14.49 12.62
C ALA A 174 25.25 14.59 11.14
N VAL A 175 24.00 14.36 10.75
CA VAL A 175 23.55 14.57 9.36
C VAL A 175 23.68 16.02 8.95
N ARG A 176 23.26 16.96 9.83
CA ARG A 176 23.28 18.40 9.55
C ARG A 176 24.68 18.92 9.30
N ASN A 177 25.63 18.47 10.10
CA ASN A 177 27.03 18.93 10.07
C ASN A 177 27.90 18.09 9.11
N LEU A 178 27.37 17.02 8.53
CA LEU A 178 28.13 16.15 7.63
C LEU A 178 28.55 16.90 6.38
N THR A 179 29.87 16.96 6.15
CA THR A 179 30.43 17.46 4.91
C THR A 179 30.56 16.32 3.90
N VAL A 180 29.94 16.46 2.74
CA VAL A 180 30.03 15.48 1.65
C VAL A 180 30.50 16.18 0.38
N SER A 181 31.47 15.59 -0.30
CA SER A 181 32.03 16.14 -1.53
C SER A 181 31.25 15.82 -2.79
N THR A 182 30.48 14.72 -2.77
CA THR A 182 29.76 14.24 -3.94
C THR A 182 28.42 14.97 -4.10
N ALA A 183 28.18 15.60 -5.23
CA ALA A 183 26.98 16.39 -5.50
C ALA A 183 25.65 15.61 -5.26
N HIS A 184 25.62 14.31 -5.58
CA HIS A 184 24.44 13.49 -5.35
C HIS A 184 24.14 13.23 -3.87
N LEU A 185 25.17 13.00 -3.06
CA LEU A 185 25.04 12.84 -1.61
C LEU A 185 24.67 14.18 -0.95
N CYS A 186 25.24 15.32 -1.41
CA CYS A 186 24.80 16.63 -0.94
C CYS A 186 23.30 16.85 -1.17
N LYS A 187 22.81 16.56 -2.39
CA LYS A 187 21.38 16.67 -2.71
C LYS A 187 20.52 15.77 -1.82
N ALA A 188 20.93 14.52 -1.61
CA ALA A 188 20.18 13.59 -0.77
C ALA A 188 20.18 14.02 0.70
N ARG A 189 21.31 14.49 1.24
CA ARG A 189 21.42 15.04 2.59
C ARG A 189 20.49 16.24 2.77
N ASP A 190 20.55 17.20 1.87
CA ASP A 190 19.77 18.44 1.96
C ASP A 190 18.26 18.15 1.83
N LEU A 191 17.84 17.23 0.95
CA LEU A 191 16.46 16.75 0.88
C LEU A 191 16.02 16.08 2.18
N PHE A 192 16.90 15.30 2.81
CA PHE A 192 16.59 14.63 4.07
C PHE A 192 16.45 15.64 5.22
N LEU A 193 17.33 16.62 5.29
CA LEU A 193 17.21 17.72 6.26
C LEU A 193 15.94 18.54 6.03
N PHE A 194 15.62 18.86 4.79
CA PHE A 194 14.36 19.53 4.45
C PHE A 194 13.16 18.69 4.91
N GLN A 195 13.21 17.38 4.70
CA GLN A 195 12.18 16.46 5.16
C GLN A 195 12.09 16.41 6.70
N CYS A 196 13.21 16.49 7.42
CA CYS A 196 13.23 16.58 8.88
C CYS A 196 12.66 17.90 9.40
N TYR A 197 12.79 19.00 8.65
CA TYR A 197 12.22 20.30 9.03
C TYR A 197 10.75 20.47 8.67
N THR A 198 10.25 19.73 7.67
CA THR A 198 8.88 19.88 7.15
C THR A 198 7.94 18.71 7.49
N GLY A 199 8.50 17.53 7.70
CA GLY A 199 7.74 16.30 7.89
C GLY A 199 7.09 15.75 6.62
N LEU A 200 7.37 16.29 5.44
CA LEU A 200 6.82 15.83 4.18
C LEU A 200 7.13 14.35 3.92
N ALA A 201 6.18 13.59 3.39
CA ALA A 201 6.50 12.27 2.88
C ALA A 201 7.23 12.39 1.53
N TYR A 202 7.93 11.33 1.12
CA TYR A 202 8.71 11.34 -0.12
C TYR A 202 7.92 11.85 -1.34
N ALA A 203 6.68 11.41 -1.52
CA ALA A 203 5.87 11.83 -2.67
C ALA A 203 5.57 13.34 -2.64
N ASP A 204 5.21 13.88 -1.48
CA ASP A 204 4.90 15.28 -1.29
C ASP A 204 6.19 16.13 -1.35
N LEU A 205 7.32 15.60 -0.83
CA LEU A 205 8.63 16.24 -0.95
C LEU A 205 9.07 16.40 -2.43
N MET A 206 8.82 15.38 -3.27
CA MET A 206 9.15 15.44 -4.69
C MET A 206 8.17 16.30 -5.52
N ALA A 207 6.97 16.52 -5.01
CA ALA A 207 5.96 17.39 -5.62
C ALA A 207 6.00 18.82 -5.09
N PHE A 208 6.80 19.10 -4.04
CA PHE A 208 6.86 20.41 -3.41
C PHE A 208 7.24 21.52 -4.41
N ASP A 209 6.39 22.55 -4.49
CA ASP A 209 6.65 23.77 -5.26
C ASP A 209 6.63 24.99 -4.32
N PHE A 210 7.73 25.73 -4.26
CA PHE A 210 7.83 26.94 -3.44
C PHE A 210 6.87 28.06 -3.90
N ASN A 211 6.49 28.08 -5.19
CA ASN A 211 5.54 29.07 -5.69
C ASN A 211 4.13 28.92 -5.12
N GLU A 212 3.82 27.76 -4.53
CA GLU A 212 2.56 27.49 -3.84
C GLU A 212 2.59 27.89 -2.34
N CYS A 213 3.69 28.52 -1.89
CA CYS A 213 3.81 28.99 -0.54
C CYS A 213 3.24 30.41 -0.39
N ASP A 214 2.36 30.61 0.60
CA ASP A 214 1.91 31.92 1.01
C ASP A 214 2.90 32.58 1.97
N LEU A 215 3.15 33.88 1.79
CA LEU A 215 3.93 34.67 2.74
C LEU A 215 2.97 35.41 3.68
N ILE A 216 2.91 35.00 4.95
CA ILE A 216 2.05 35.57 5.98
C ILE A 216 2.95 35.99 7.16
N ASP A 217 2.90 37.26 7.56
CA ASP A 217 3.69 37.83 8.66
C ASP A 217 5.19 37.49 8.58
N GLY A 218 5.77 37.53 7.35
CA GLY A 218 7.17 37.24 7.11
C GLY A 218 7.56 35.75 7.20
N LYS A 219 6.59 34.84 7.24
CA LYS A 219 6.77 33.40 7.28
C LYS A 219 6.09 32.73 6.11
N TYR A 220 6.74 31.72 5.54
CA TYR A 220 6.18 30.95 4.44
C TYR A 220 5.32 29.82 4.97
N PHE A 221 4.09 29.68 4.42
CA PHE A 221 3.15 28.61 4.68
C PHE A 221 2.91 27.83 3.39
N TYR A 222 3.07 26.51 3.45
CA TYR A 222 2.78 25.61 2.35
C TYR A 222 1.47 24.87 2.63
N HIS A 223 0.53 24.99 1.70
CA HIS A 223 -0.77 24.34 1.76
C HIS A 223 -0.85 23.34 0.60
N ASP A 224 -1.14 22.09 0.89
CA ASP A 224 -1.28 21.06 -0.15
C ASP A 224 -2.13 19.89 0.34
N ARG A 225 -2.40 18.97 -0.54
CA ARG A 225 -3.06 17.70 -0.28
C ARG A 225 -2.08 16.54 -0.38
N ARG A 226 -2.18 15.66 0.58
CA ARG A 226 -1.36 14.45 0.60
C ARG A 226 -1.57 13.60 -0.65
N ALA A 227 -0.54 13.41 -1.46
CA ALA A 227 -0.58 12.63 -2.70
C ALA A 227 -1.14 11.19 -2.51
N LYS A 228 -1.02 10.61 -1.31
CA LYS A 228 -1.47 9.25 -1.03
C LYS A 228 -2.90 9.16 -0.47
N THR A 229 -3.36 10.15 0.27
CA THR A 229 -4.59 10.06 1.10
C THR A 229 -5.58 11.18 0.84
N ASP A 230 -5.22 12.13 -0.02
CA ASP A 230 -6.03 13.31 -0.36
C ASP A 230 -6.48 14.13 0.88
N VAL A 231 -5.64 14.13 1.93
CA VAL A 231 -5.88 14.88 3.16
C VAL A 231 -5.15 16.21 3.09
N ASP A 232 -5.86 17.29 3.33
CA ASP A 232 -5.28 18.63 3.41
C ASP A 232 -4.26 18.69 4.56
N PHE A 233 -3.15 19.37 4.32
CA PHE A 233 -2.18 19.70 5.34
C PHE A 233 -1.65 21.13 5.16
N VAL A 234 -1.20 21.69 6.25
CA VAL A 234 -0.60 23.03 6.30
C VAL A 234 0.66 22.93 7.12
N LEU A 235 1.74 23.45 6.58
CA LEU A 235 3.00 23.55 7.32
C LEU A 235 3.61 24.95 7.15
N GLN A 236 4.15 25.49 8.24
CA GLN A 236 5.01 26.66 8.20
C GLN A 236 6.45 26.21 7.91
N LEU A 237 7.10 26.81 6.94
CA LEU A 237 8.50 26.54 6.67
C LEU A 237 9.36 27.15 7.79
N LEU A 238 10.19 26.31 8.41
CA LEU A 238 11.20 26.77 9.36
C LEU A 238 12.33 27.51 8.63
N PRO A 239 13.03 28.45 9.26
CA PRO A 239 14.16 29.17 8.63
C PRO A 239 15.18 28.25 7.97
N GLN A 240 15.52 27.13 8.63
CA GLN A 240 16.46 26.14 8.11
C GLN A 240 15.97 25.45 6.81
N ALA A 241 14.66 25.29 6.66
CA ALA A 241 14.07 24.78 5.42
C ALA A 241 14.15 25.83 4.29
N VAL A 242 13.93 27.11 4.63
CA VAL A 242 14.08 28.24 3.71
C VAL A 242 15.53 28.38 3.24
N ASP A 243 16.51 28.22 4.13
CA ASP A 243 17.96 28.24 3.78
C ASP A 243 18.29 27.13 2.76
N ILE A 244 17.74 25.94 2.93
CA ILE A 244 17.91 24.86 1.95
C ILE A 244 17.28 25.24 0.60
N LEU A 245 16.07 25.81 0.60
CA LEU A 245 15.43 26.27 -0.63
C LEU A 245 16.25 27.33 -1.35
N ALA A 246 16.75 28.31 -0.62
CA ALA A 246 17.60 29.36 -1.18
C ALA A 246 18.85 28.78 -1.88
N LYS A 247 19.49 27.76 -1.29
CA LYS A 247 20.64 27.05 -1.90
C LYS A 247 20.28 26.47 -3.28
N TYR A 248 19.04 26.04 -3.47
CA TYR A 248 18.55 25.44 -4.72
C TYR A 248 17.69 26.40 -5.54
N LYS A 249 17.79 27.72 -5.32
CA LYS A 249 17.03 28.76 -6.04
C LYS A 249 15.52 28.47 -6.00
N ASN A 250 15.02 28.09 -4.82
CA ASN A 250 13.63 27.74 -4.53
C ASN A 250 13.09 26.50 -5.27
N LYS A 251 13.96 25.70 -5.90
CA LYS A 251 13.58 24.46 -6.58
C LYS A 251 14.37 23.28 -6.05
N LEU A 252 13.74 22.47 -5.21
CA LEU A 252 14.39 21.28 -4.62
C LEU A 252 14.84 20.29 -5.72
N PRO A 253 15.97 19.60 -5.51
CA PRO A 253 16.39 18.54 -6.40
C PRO A 253 15.41 17.35 -6.33
N THR A 254 15.18 16.70 -7.46
CA THR A 254 14.34 15.50 -7.54
C THR A 254 15.20 14.25 -7.65
N LEU A 255 14.85 13.21 -6.90
CA LEU A 255 15.49 11.89 -6.93
C LEU A 255 14.41 10.81 -6.94
N SER A 256 14.61 9.72 -7.67
CA SER A 256 13.73 8.56 -7.52
C SER A 256 13.81 8.00 -6.10
N ASN A 257 12.71 7.43 -5.60
CA ASN A 257 12.65 6.91 -4.23
C ASN A 257 13.77 5.89 -3.94
N GLN A 258 14.08 5.05 -4.91
CA GLN A 258 15.15 4.07 -4.77
C GLN A 258 16.50 4.76 -4.63
N ARG A 259 16.89 5.63 -5.57
CA ARG A 259 18.17 6.36 -5.51
C ARG A 259 18.30 7.21 -4.26
N TYR A 260 17.22 7.88 -3.86
CA TYR A 260 17.20 8.67 -2.64
C TYR A 260 17.53 7.82 -1.41
N ASN A 261 16.84 6.68 -1.25
CA ASN A 261 17.11 5.77 -0.15
C ASN A 261 18.50 5.12 -0.23
N ASP A 262 19.01 4.83 -1.42
CA ASP A 262 20.37 4.28 -1.58
C ASP A 262 21.43 5.30 -1.16
N TYR A 263 21.30 6.58 -1.51
CA TYR A 263 22.17 7.64 -1.03
C TYR A 263 22.04 7.87 0.49
N LEU A 264 20.83 7.80 1.03
CA LEU A 264 20.63 7.90 2.47
C LEU A 264 21.28 6.76 3.25
N LYS A 265 21.31 5.53 2.74
CA LYS A 265 22.07 4.44 3.36
C LYS A 265 23.58 4.76 3.43
N VAL A 266 24.13 5.32 2.36
CA VAL A 266 25.55 5.76 2.35
C VAL A 266 25.77 6.84 3.41
N ILE A 267 24.90 7.85 3.47
CA ILE A 267 24.98 8.91 4.50
C ILE A 267 24.84 8.30 5.90
N GLY A 268 23.91 7.36 6.09
CA GLY A 268 23.73 6.64 7.34
C GLY A 268 25.00 5.92 7.79
N SER A 269 25.66 5.20 6.87
CA SER A 269 26.94 4.54 7.18
C SER A 269 28.04 5.52 7.60
N MET A 270 28.07 6.73 7.02
CA MET A 270 29.04 7.78 7.38
C MET A 270 28.86 8.32 8.81
N ILE A 271 27.63 8.26 9.34
CA ILE A 271 27.28 8.77 10.67
C ILE A 271 26.95 7.66 11.68
N GLY A 272 27.19 6.40 11.34
CA GLY A 272 26.91 5.25 12.21
C GLY A 272 25.42 4.96 12.43
N VAL A 273 24.56 5.29 11.46
CA VAL A 273 23.10 5.00 11.48
C VAL A 273 22.76 3.97 10.40
N ASP A 274 22.53 2.75 10.83
CA ASP A 274 22.15 1.69 9.90
C ASP A 274 20.76 1.92 9.28
N GLY A 275 20.67 1.68 7.98
CA GLY A 275 19.38 1.68 7.26
C GLY A 275 18.70 3.03 7.20
N LEU A 276 19.43 4.14 7.23
CA LEU A 276 18.86 5.49 7.07
C LEU A 276 18.04 5.56 5.79
N HIS A 277 16.79 6.04 5.90
CA HIS A 277 15.86 6.09 4.78
C HIS A 277 14.87 7.26 4.91
N SER A 278 14.24 7.62 3.81
CA SER A 278 13.34 8.77 3.70
C SER A 278 12.27 8.83 4.80
N HIS A 279 11.64 7.70 5.15
CA HIS A 279 10.59 7.71 6.17
C HIS A 279 11.11 8.09 7.57
N MET A 280 12.39 7.85 7.87
CA MET A 280 13.02 8.32 9.13
C MET A 280 13.07 9.84 9.20
N GLY A 281 13.28 10.56 8.09
CA GLY A 281 13.24 12.03 8.08
C GLY A 281 11.89 12.58 8.55
N ARG A 282 10.79 12.01 8.03
CA ARG A 282 9.45 12.37 8.48
C ARG A 282 9.17 11.96 9.93
N ALA A 283 9.66 10.81 10.36
CA ALA A 283 9.53 10.36 11.74
C ALA A 283 10.31 11.26 12.71
N THR A 284 11.53 11.67 12.30
CA THR A 284 12.36 12.63 13.04
C THR A 284 11.67 13.97 13.18
N ALA A 285 11.08 14.52 12.09
CA ALA A 285 10.28 15.75 12.15
C ALA A 285 9.15 15.64 13.16
N ALA A 286 8.34 14.57 13.08
CA ALA A 286 7.21 14.35 14.00
C ALA A 286 7.66 14.31 15.46
N THR A 287 8.73 13.56 15.74
CA THR A 287 9.30 13.41 17.09
C THR A 287 9.87 14.73 17.59
N MET A 288 10.61 15.48 16.74
CA MET A 288 11.16 16.77 17.09
C MET A 288 10.07 17.83 17.35
N PHE A 289 9.01 17.87 16.55
CA PHE A 289 7.90 18.82 16.77
C PHE A 289 7.23 18.55 18.10
N ILE A 290 6.93 17.29 18.43
CA ILE A 290 6.34 16.91 19.72
C ILE A 290 7.30 17.27 20.86
N SER A 291 8.57 16.91 20.77
CA SER A 291 9.57 17.18 21.83
C SER A 291 9.80 18.67 22.08
N LYS A 292 9.55 19.51 21.08
CA LYS A 292 9.61 20.98 21.19
C LYS A 292 8.29 21.60 21.62
N GLY A 293 7.31 20.79 22.06
CA GLY A 293 6.05 21.26 22.65
C GLY A 293 4.92 21.47 21.65
N MET A 294 5.07 21.10 20.37
CA MET A 294 3.94 21.21 19.43
C MET A 294 2.87 20.17 19.80
N PRO A 295 1.60 20.58 20.01
CA PRO A 295 0.53 19.65 20.34
C PRO A 295 0.36 18.55 19.30
N ILE A 296 0.13 17.33 19.74
CA ILE A 296 0.08 16.14 18.86
C ILE A 296 -1.01 16.23 17.77
N ASN A 297 -2.13 16.90 18.05
CA ASN A 297 -3.17 17.17 17.06
C ASN A 297 -2.71 18.14 15.97
N VAL A 298 -1.88 19.13 16.31
CA VAL A 298 -1.25 20.06 15.36
C VAL A 298 -0.22 19.30 14.51
N VAL A 299 0.64 18.52 15.14
CA VAL A 299 1.59 17.65 14.41
C VAL A 299 0.86 16.71 13.45
N SER A 300 -0.29 16.16 13.87
CA SER A 300 -1.11 15.31 13.00
C SER A 300 -1.61 16.04 11.76
N LYS A 301 -2.03 17.30 11.89
CA LYS A 301 -2.43 18.16 10.75
C LYS A 301 -1.27 18.50 9.85
N VAL A 302 -0.12 18.93 10.41
CA VAL A 302 1.12 19.21 9.65
C VAL A 302 1.56 18.01 8.84
N LEU A 303 1.44 16.81 9.41
CA LEU A 303 1.78 15.58 8.71
C LEU A 303 0.68 15.10 7.76
N GLY A 304 -0.52 15.67 7.74
CA GLY A 304 -1.67 15.19 6.95
C GLY A 304 -2.04 13.73 7.28
N HIS A 305 -2.12 13.40 8.57
CA HIS A 305 -2.56 12.07 9.00
C HIS A 305 -4.08 11.99 9.06
N THR A 306 -4.66 10.94 8.49
CA THR A 306 -6.10 10.65 8.54
C THR A 306 -6.58 10.26 9.94
N ASN A 307 -5.68 9.83 10.83
CA ASN A 307 -6.01 9.35 12.17
C ASN A 307 -4.87 9.69 13.14
N LEU A 308 -5.23 10.30 14.26
CA LEU A 308 -4.31 10.69 15.34
C LEU A 308 -3.45 9.51 15.87
N ARG A 309 -3.96 8.27 15.81
CA ARG A 309 -3.20 7.07 16.18
C ARG A 309 -1.90 6.91 15.38
N GLN A 310 -1.82 7.47 14.18
CA GLN A 310 -0.59 7.45 13.37
C GLN A 310 0.47 8.35 14.01
N THR A 311 0.08 9.51 14.53
CA THR A 311 0.96 10.47 15.20
C THR A 311 1.34 10.01 16.62
N GLN A 312 0.43 9.34 17.34
CA GLN A 312 0.70 8.80 18.68
C GLN A 312 1.87 7.80 18.71
N ARG A 313 2.26 7.22 17.57
CA ARG A 313 3.40 6.33 17.47
C ARG A 313 4.72 7.08 17.72
N TYR A 314 4.79 8.36 17.39
CA TYR A 314 5.95 9.21 17.61
C TYR A 314 6.02 9.72 19.07
N ALA A 315 4.89 10.01 19.69
CA ALA A 315 4.81 10.45 21.07
C ALA A 315 5.26 9.40 22.10
N ARG A 316 5.06 8.11 21.79
CA ARG A 316 5.46 7.00 22.68
C ARG A 316 6.97 6.82 22.83
N THR A 317 7.77 7.41 21.95
CA THR A 317 9.23 7.38 22.01
C THR A 317 9.79 8.29 23.11
N LEU A 318 8.96 9.17 23.69
CA LEU A 318 9.35 10.24 24.60
C LEU A 318 8.92 9.99 26.06
N SER A 319 9.21 8.83 26.62
CA SER A 319 8.98 8.59 28.06
C SER A 319 9.81 9.51 29.01
N ARG A 320 10.73 10.29 28.47
CA ARG A 320 11.41 11.41 29.18
C ARG A 320 10.50 12.61 29.44
N ASP A 321 9.39 12.74 28.71
CA ASP A 321 8.60 13.97 28.68
C ASP A 321 7.56 14.12 29.78
N VAL A 322 7.23 13.03 30.51
CA VAL A 322 6.31 13.17 31.66
C VAL A 322 6.91 14.10 32.69
N ARG A 323 8.20 13.96 32.96
CA ARG A 323 8.90 14.80 33.94
C ARG A 323 9.03 16.26 33.49
N SER A 324 9.40 16.48 32.22
CA SER A 324 9.50 17.85 31.67
C SER A 324 8.11 18.50 31.50
N ALA A 325 7.07 17.71 31.20
CA ALA A 325 5.70 18.21 31.16
C ALA A 325 5.22 18.67 32.55
N PHE A 326 5.54 17.95 33.61
CA PHE A 326 5.23 18.38 34.96
C PHE A 326 6.02 19.62 35.38
N ASN A 327 7.31 19.67 35.09
CA ASN A 327 8.13 20.87 35.34
C ASN A 327 7.58 22.11 34.62
N ASN A 328 7.07 21.96 33.39
CA ASN A 328 6.48 23.08 32.61
C ASN A 328 5.13 23.58 33.13
N ILE A 329 4.46 22.84 34.00
CA ILE A 329 3.18 23.24 34.59
C ILE A 329 3.32 23.62 36.09
N GLU A 330 4.38 23.16 36.77
CA GLU A 330 4.64 23.52 38.17
C GLU A 330 4.67 25.05 38.37
N ASP A 331 5.26 25.80 37.46
CA ASP A 331 5.34 27.27 37.50
C ASP A 331 4.02 27.98 37.10
N LYS A 332 2.98 27.23 36.73
CA LYS A 332 1.70 27.76 36.25
C LYS A 332 0.55 27.58 37.26
N PHE A 333 0.80 26.87 38.36
CA PHE A 333 -0.07 26.71 39.50
C PHE A 333 0.42 27.57 40.69
#